data_719e92b7fd46b1df5c3ae3f2c3406995
#
_entry.id   719e92b7fd46b1df5c3ae3f2c3406995
#
_cell.length_a   1.000
_cell.length_b   1.000
_cell.length_c   1.000
_cell.angle_alpha   90.00
_cell.angle_beta   90.00
_cell.angle_gamma   90.00
#
_symmetry.space_group_name_H-M   'P 1'
#
loop_
_entity.id
_entity.type
_entity.pdbx_description
1 polymer ?
#
loop_
_entity_poly.entity_id
_entity_poly.type
_entity_poly.pdbx_seq_one_letter_code
_entity_poly.pdbx_strand_id
1 'polypeptide(L)'
;GEKVRKPVEYIKSLDRLIALNPDVILPSHLDPTIGAEKIRKGMQRIRDAVQYVHDETIAGMNAGKTVNQLMKEIKLPPNLELVQNHGRVDWAVKSIWEYYMGWFRFESTTELYPIPAQDVYADLAQIAGNENLIALANNYLIQGEPVKTLHITEIALAGDPQNASALALRDQALVELLERAENGLRNDYEIYWLKSQLDTAP
;
A
#
# COMPACT_ATOMS: atom_id res chain seq x y z
N GLY A 1 -11.66 -5.36 -3.73
CA GLY A 1 -10.87 -4.50 -2.85
C GLY A 1 -10.30 -5.25 -1.66
N GLU A 2 -9.18 -4.77 -1.16
CA GLU A 2 -8.56 -5.35 0.02
C GLU A 2 -9.40 -5.05 1.28
N LYS A 3 -9.72 -6.11 2.01
CA LYS A 3 -10.41 -5.99 3.30
C LYS A 3 -9.42 -5.64 4.39
N VAL A 4 -9.89 -4.83 5.36
CA VAL A 4 -9.13 -4.58 6.59
C VAL A 4 -8.79 -5.92 7.26
N ARG A 5 -7.51 -6.15 7.53
CA ARG A 5 -7.01 -7.36 8.19
C ARG A 5 -7.10 -7.19 9.70
N LYS A 6 -7.62 -8.19 10.38
CA LYS A 6 -7.75 -8.22 11.84
C LYS A 6 -6.50 -8.85 12.46
N PRO A 7 -5.50 -8.06 12.87
CA PRO A 7 -4.19 -8.60 13.25
C PRO A 7 -4.27 -9.49 14.48
N VAL A 8 -5.07 -9.11 15.48
CA VAL A 8 -5.19 -9.86 16.75
C VAL A 8 -5.81 -11.24 16.52
N GLU A 9 -6.86 -11.32 15.69
CA GLU A 9 -7.50 -12.59 15.35
C GLU A 9 -6.58 -13.48 14.48
N TYR A 10 -5.79 -12.86 13.61
CA TYR A 10 -4.80 -13.59 12.83
C TYR A 10 -3.70 -14.19 13.70
N ILE A 11 -3.16 -13.42 14.64
CA ILE A 11 -2.17 -13.89 15.64
C ILE A 11 -2.74 -15.05 16.44
N LYS A 12 -3.96 -14.92 16.98
CA LYS A 12 -4.64 -16.00 17.71
C LYS A 12 -4.84 -17.26 16.86
N SER A 13 -5.09 -17.10 15.57
CA SER A 13 -5.21 -18.23 14.65
C SER A 13 -3.87 -18.93 14.44
N LEU A 14 -2.79 -18.19 14.29
CA LEU A 14 -1.44 -18.73 14.21
C LEU A 14 -1.04 -19.44 15.52
N ASP A 15 -1.34 -18.86 16.68
CA ASP A 15 -1.08 -19.48 17.98
C ASP A 15 -1.78 -20.85 18.11
N ARG A 16 -3.03 -20.95 17.63
CA ARG A 16 -3.77 -22.22 17.60
C ARG A 16 -3.13 -23.25 16.67
N LEU A 17 -2.71 -22.82 15.47
CA LEU A 17 -2.05 -23.70 14.50
C LEU A 17 -0.69 -24.18 15.03
N ILE A 18 0.08 -23.32 15.68
CA ILE A 18 1.35 -23.66 16.33
C ILE A 18 1.12 -24.70 17.44
N ALA A 19 0.07 -24.53 18.25
CA ALA A 19 -0.28 -25.44 19.33
C ALA A 19 -0.67 -26.85 18.85
N LEU A 20 -1.18 -27.00 17.61
CA LEU A 20 -1.44 -28.31 17.01
C LEU A 20 -0.17 -29.10 16.69
N ASN A 21 0.98 -28.41 16.60
CA ASN A 21 2.29 -28.98 16.27
C ASN A 21 2.26 -29.94 15.07
N PRO A 22 1.76 -29.52 13.89
CA PRO A 22 1.56 -30.40 12.75
C PRO A 22 2.90 -30.82 12.11
N ASP A 23 2.98 -32.07 11.65
CA ASP A 23 4.11 -32.59 10.88
C ASP A 23 4.05 -32.19 9.40
N VAL A 24 2.84 -31.90 8.89
CA VAL A 24 2.58 -31.54 7.51
C VAL A 24 1.53 -30.44 7.44
N ILE A 25 1.78 -29.43 6.59
CA ILE A 25 0.78 -28.45 6.19
C ILE A 25 0.53 -28.58 4.69
N LEU A 26 -0.75 -28.67 4.33
CA LEU A 26 -1.23 -28.60 2.96
C LEU A 26 -1.86 -27.22 2.73
N PRO A 27 -1.12 -26.25 2.18
CA PRO A 27 -1.68 -24.94 1.88
C PRO A 27 -2.63 -25.00 0.70
N SER A 28 -3.53 -24.03 0.58
CA SER A 28 -4.40 -23.89 -0.60
C SER A 28 -3.64 -23.52 -1.88
N HIS A 29 -2.44 -22.98 -1.73
CA HIS A 29 -1.51 -22.63 -2.78
C HIS A 29 -0.10 -23.09 -2.38
N LEU A 30 0.75 -23.35 -3.36
CA LEU A 30 2.13 -23.83 -3.20
C LEU A 30 2.20 -25.30 -2.71
N ASP A 31 3.42 -25.80 -2.65
CA ASP A 31 3.71 -27.18 -2.26
C ASP A 31 3.47 -27.44 -0.76
N PRO A 32 3.21 -28.70 -0.39
CA PRO A 32 3.12 -29.11 1.01
C PRO A 32 4.41 -28.76 1.78
N THR A 33 4.26 -28.26 3.00
CA THR A 33 5.39 -28.07 3.91
C THR A 33 5.45 -29.24 4.89
N ILE A 34 6.59 -29.94 4.92
CA ILE A 34 6.83 -31.13 5.74
C ILE A 34 7.89 -30.80 6.81
N GLY A 35 7.67 -31.30 8.03
CA GLY A 35 8.55 -31.21 9.18
C GLY A 35 8.04 -30.26 10.26
N ALA A 36 7.67 -30.81 11.43
CA ALA A 36 7.07 -30.07 12.55
C ALA A 36 7.91 -28.85 12.98
N GLU A 37 9.23 -29.01 13.10
CA GLU A 37 10.12 -27.91 13.51
C GLU A 37 10.18 -26.77 12.49
N LYS A 38 10.28 -27.12 11.19
CA LYS A 38 10.26 -26.14 10.09
C LYS A 38 8.94 -25.36 10.07
N ILE A 39 7.84 -26.07 10.20
CA ILE A 39 6.48 -25.52 10.25
C ILE A 39 6.33 -24.58 11.43
N ARG A 40 6.68 -25.04 12.63
CA ARG A 40 6.60 -24.25 13.87
C ARG A 40 7.43 -22.97 13.77
N LYS A 41 8.70 -23.06 13.32
CA LYS A 41 9.57 -21.89 13.13
C LYS A 41 9.01 -20.88 12.11
N GLY A 42 8.48 -21.38 10.99
CA GLY A 42 7.86 -20.54 9.97
C GLY A 42 6.63 -19.79 10.47
N MET A 43 5.71 -20.51 11.14
CA MET A 43 4.51 -19.92 11.71
C MET A 43 4.83 -18.93 12.83
N GLN A 44 5.78 -19.26 13.71
CA GLN A 44 6.22 -18.37 14.78
C GLN A 44 6.79 -17.07 14.21
N ARG A 45 7.63 -17.16 13.17
CA ARG A 45 8.21 -15.97 12.53
C ARG A 45 7.14 -15.07 11.93
N ILE A 46 6.15 -15.63 11.24
CA ILE A 46 5.01 -14.85 10.70
C ILE A 46 4.20 -14.24 11.84
N ARG A 47 3.88 -15.05 12.85
CA ARG A 47 3.15 -14.60 14.06
C ARG A 47 3.84 -13.40 14.71
N ASP A 48 5.14 -13.50 14.94
CA ASP A 48 5.93 -12.48 15.63
C ASP A 48 6.10 -11.22 14.77
N ALA A 49 6.25 -11.38 13.44
CA ALA A 49 6.28 -10.25 12.52
C ALA A 49 4.96 -9.47 12.51
N VAL A 50 3.81 -10.17 12.49
CA VAL A 50 2.49 -9.50 12.56
C VAL A 50 2.29 -8.82 13.90
N GLN A 51 2.69 -9.45 15.00
CA GLN A 51 2.65 -8.85 16.34
C GLN A 51 3.49 -7.57 16.40
N TYR A 52 4.73 -7.63 15.89
CA TYR A 52 5.62 -6.48 15.86
C TYR A 52 5.00 -5.29 15.09
N VAL A 53 4.51 -5.53 13.86
CA VAL A 53 3.89 -4.47 13.07
C VAL A 53 2.64 -3.90 13.74
N HIS A 54 1.84 -4.76 14.38
CA HIS A 54 0.68 -4.34 15.15
C HIS A 54 1.09 -3.42 16.32
N ASP A 55 2.03 -3.87 17.16
CA ASP A 55 2.42 -3.15 18.36
C ASP A 55 3.10 -1.82 18.05
N GLU A 56 3.99 -1.77 17.05
CA GLU A 56 4.60 -0.54 16.56
C GLU A 56 3.57 0.45 15.99
N THR A 57 2.57 -0.07 15.26
CA THR A 57 1.49 0.77 14.73
C THR A 57 0.68 1.39 15.87
N ILE A 58 0.27 0.59 16.87
CA ILE A 58 -0.48 1.09 18.03
C ILE A 58 0.35 2.07 18.85
N ALA A 59 1.64 1.80 19.08
CA ALA A 59 2.54 2.71 19.77
C ALA A 59 2.64 4.06 19.05
N GLY A 60 2.78 4.03 17.72
CA GLY A 60 2.82 5.22 16.91
C GLY A 60 1.51 6.01 16.90
N MET A 61 0.36 5.33 16.84
CA MET A 61 -0.98 5.93 16.96
C MET A 61 -1.11 6.66 18.31
N ASN A 62 -0.74 6.01 19.40
CA ASN A 62 -0.78 6.60 20.73
C ASN A 62 0.20 7.78 20.90
N ALA A 63 1.25 7.83 20.10
CA ALA A 63 2.19 8.96 20.03
C ALA A 63 1.71 10.09 19.08
N GLY A 64 0.51 9.98 18.49
CA GLY A 64 -0.08 11.01 17.61
C GLY A 64 0.53 11.06 16.21
N LYS A 65 1.23 10.01 15.77
CA LYS A 65 1.76 9.93 14.40
C LYS A 65 0.65 9.65 13.40
N THR A 66 0.76 10.20 12.19
CA THR A 66 -0.17 9.92 11.11
C THR A 66 0.09 8.55 10.47
N VAL A 67 -0.92 7.98 9.82
CA VAL A 67 -0.78 6.71 9.09
C VAL A 67 0.36 6.76 8.06
N ASN A 68 0.49 7.86 7.33
CA ASN A 68 1.52 8.03 6.31
C ASN A 68 2.95 8.09 6.91
N GLN A 69 3.11 8.66 8.10
CA GLN A 69 4.38 8.61 8.83
C GLN A 69 4.73 7.17 9.22
N LEU A 70 3.78 6.45 9.83
CA LEU A 70 4.00 5.07 10.26
C LEU A 70 4.27 4.10 9.09
N MET A 71 3.59 4.26 7.95
CA MET A 71 3.87 3.50 6.72
C MET A 71 5.32 3.67 6.23
N LYS A 72 5.91 4.84 6.43
CA LYS A 72 7.31 5.11 6.06
C LYS A 72 8.31 4.57 7.08
N GLU A 73 7.99 4.68 8.36
CA GLU A 73 8.89 4.42 9.47
C GLU A 73 8.96 2.95 9.87
N ILE A 74 7.81 2.25 9.91
CA ILE A 74 7.76 0.86 10.39
C ILE A 74 8.34 -0.08 9.36
N LYS A 75 9.40 -0.79 9.77
CA LYS A 75 10.07 -1.83 8.99
C LYS A 75 10.27 -3.05 9.86
N LEU A 76 10.23 -4.24 9.27
CA LEU A 76 10.57 -5.46 10.02
C LEU A 76 12.05 -5.43 10.41
N PRO A 77 12.38 -5.78 11.67
CA PRO A 77 13.77 -5.97 12.05
C PRO A 77 14.35 -7.24 11.38
N PRO A 78 15.68 -7.36 11.24
CA PRO A 78 16.31 -8.45 10.47
C PRO A 78 15.91 -9.86 10.91
N ASN A 79 15.66 -10.07 12.21
CA ASN A 79 15.23 -11.37 12.74
C ASN A 79 13.77 -11.74 12.41
N LEU A 80 12.95 -10.76 12.01
CA LEU A 80 11.55 -10.93 11.61
C LEU A 80 11.31 -10.69 10.12
N GLU A 81 12.37 -10.52 9.34
CA GLU A 81 12.25 -10.27 7.92
C GLU A 81 11.47 -11.36 7.19
N LEU A 82 10.48 -10.96 6.38
CA LEU A 82 9.62 -11.82 5.60
C LEU A 82 9.65 -11.41 4.13
N VAL A 83 9.44 -12.38 3.26
CA VAL A 83 9.15 -12.13 1.83
C VAL A 83 7.80 -11.43 1.71
N GLN A 84 7.73 -10.36 0.92
CA GLN A 84 6.54 -9.51 0.80
C GLN A 84 5.82 -9.65 -0.56
N ASN A 85 5.81 -10.85 -1.14
CA ASN A 85 5.26 -11.10 -2.48
C ASN A 85 3.76 -10.83 -2.61
N HIS A 86 2.97 -11.05 -1.55
CA HIS A 86 1.51 -10.92 -1.55
C HIS A 86 0.98 -9.90 -0.55
N GLY A 87 1.84 -9.20 0.14
CA GLY A 87 1.49 -8.15 1.09
C GLY A 87 2.73 -7.38 1.48
N ARG A 88 2.55 -6.13 1.92
CA ARG A 88 3.63 -5.25 2.32
C ARG A 88 3.45 -4.81 3.76
N VAL A 89 4.56 -4.55 4.44
CA VAL A 89 4.53 -4.06 5.82
C VAL A 89 3.82 -2.71 5.91
N ASP A 90 4.09 -1.79 5.00
CA ASP A 90 3.43 -0.48 4.96
C ASP A 90 1.90 -0.58 4.74
N TRP A 91 1.44 -1.53 3.91
CA TRP A 91 0.01 -1.80 3.74
C TRP A 91 -0.60 -2.46 4.99
N ALA A 92 0.15 -3.31 5.68
CA ALA A 92 -0.29 -3.87 6.95
C ALA A 92 -0.45 -2.77 8.01
N VAL A 93 0.47 -1.82 8.09
CA VAL A 93 0.36 -0.63 8.95
C VAL A 93 -0.92 0.14 8.66
N LYS A 94 -1.19 0.44 7.37
CA LYS A 94 -2.42 1.13 6.97
C LYS A 94 -3.67 0.35 7.37
N SER A 95 -3.67 -0.97 7.14
CA SER A 95 -4.80 -1.84 7.48
C SER A 95 -5.05 -1.91 9.00
N ILE A 96 -3.99 -1.97 9.81
CA ILE A 96 -4.06 -1.94 11.27
C ILE A 96 -4.60 -0.59 11.76
N TRP A 97 -4.08 0.50 11.19
CA TRP A 97 -4.57 1.83 11.49
C TRP A 97 -6.08 1.94 11.26
N GLU A 98 -6.56 1.56 10.06
CA GLU A 98 -7.97 1.62 9.69
C GLU A 98 -8.86 0.70 10.57
N TYR A 99 -8.32 -0.43 11.02
CA TYR A 99 -9.02 -1.32 11.94
C TYR A 99 -9.36 -0.66 13.28
N TYR A 100 -8.48 0.19 13.80
CA TYR A 100 -8.67 0.87 15.09
C TYR A 100 -9.34 2.24 14.96
N MET A 101 -8.99 3.02 13.94
CA MET A 101 -9.55 4.36 13.72
C MET A 101 -10.95 4.34 13.10
N GLY A 102 -11.27 3.30 12.35
CA GLY A 102 -12.50 3.26 11.56
C GLY A 102 -12.44 4.17 10.34
N TRP A 103 -13.61 4.56 9.83
CA TRP A 103 -13.74 5.31 8.58
C TRP A 103 -13.49 6.82 8.74
N PHE A 104 -13.73 7.41 9.91
CA PHE A 104 -13.50 8.83 10.18
C PHE A 104 -12.14 9.02 10.86
N ARG A 105 -11.24 9.72 10.19
CA ARG A 105 -9.83 9.85 10.63
C ARG A 105 -9.56 11.09 11.46
N PHE A 106 -10.54 12.00 11.58
CA PHE A 106 -10.39 13.31 12.25
C PHE A 106 -9.38 14.24 11.57
N GLU A 107 -9.08 14.01 10.29
CA GLU A 107 -8.12 14.83 9.52
C GLU A 107 -8.82 16.01 8.84
N SER A 108 -10.07 15.80 8.37
CA SER A 108 -10.84 16.85 7.69
C SER A 108 -12.33 16.72 7.95
N THR A 109 -13.01 17.87 8.11
CA THR A 109 -14.48 17.94 8.17
C THR A 109 -15.14 17.36 6.91
N THR A 110 -14.45 17.40 5.77
CA THR A 110 -14.98 16.88 4.49
C THR A 110 -15.18 15.38 4.49
N GLU A 111 -14.49 14.62 5.37
CA GLU A 111 -14.69 13.18 5.52
C GLU A 111 -16.11 12.79 5.95
N LEU A 112 -16.87 13.73 6.56
CA LEU A 112 -18.25 13.52 6.99
C LEU A 112 -19.29 13.64 5.84
N TYR A 113 -18.86 14.08 4.67
CA TYR A 113 -19.77 14.42 3.56
C TYR A 113 -19.44 13.62 2.31
N PRO A 114 -20.45 13.30 1.46
CA PRO A 114 -20.27 12.44 0.29
C PRO A 114 -19.70 13.20 -0.93
N ILE A 115 -18.73 14.07 -0.72
CA ILE A 115 -18.05 14.84 -1.77
C ILE A 115 -16.54 14.55 -1.65
N PRO A 116 -15.98 13.67 -2.48
CA PRO A 116 -14.55 13.38 -2.45
C PRO A 116 -13.74 14.57 -2.99
N ALA A 117 -12.46 14.65 -2.60
CA ALA A 117 -11.57 15.72 -3.04
C ALA A 117 -11.45 15.80 -4.58
N GLN A 118 -11.61 14.67 -5.27
CA GLN A 118 -11.54 14.58 -6.73
C GLN A 118 -12.64 15.38 -7.45
N ASP A 119 -13.79 15.63 -6.79
CA ASP A 119 -14.89 16.40 -7.40
C ASP A 119 -14.51 17.85 -7.72
N VAL A 120 -13.48 18.39 -7.06
CA VAL A 120 -12.96 19.74 -7.34
C VAL A 120 -11.74 19.78 -8.24
N TYR A 121 -11.26 18.62 -8.74
CA TYR A 121 -10.04 18.56 -9.56
C TYR A 121 -10.19 19.30 -10.89
N ALA A 122 -11.34 19.22 -11.55
CA ALA A 122 -11.59 19.94 -12.79
C ALA A 122 -11.54 21.47 -12.59
N ASP A 123 -12.09 21.95 -11.46
CA ASP A 123 -12.02 23.37 -11.11
C ASP A 123 -10.59 23.81 -10.83
N LEU A 124 -9.82 22.98 -10.11
CA LEU A 124 -8.39 23.23 -9.86
C LEU A 124 -7.58 23.25 -11.15
N ALA A 125 -7.87 22.33 -12.09
CA ALA A 125 -7.23 22.31 -13.40
C ALA A 125 -7.51 23.59 -14.19
N GLN A 126 -8.74 24.08 -14.18
CA GLN A 126 -9.13 25.32 -14.84
C GLN A 126 -8.38 26.53 -14.26
N ILE A 127 -8.27 26.61 -12.93
CA ILE A 127 -7.59 27.73 -12.24
C ILE A 127 -6.09 27.69 -12.45
N ALA A 128 -5.48 26.51 -12.32
CA ALA A 128 -4.03 26.33 -12.45
C ALA A 128 -3.53 26.48 -13.90
N GLY A 129 -4.34 26.04 -14.86
CA GLY A 129 -3.97 25.90 -16.26
C GLY A 129 -3.15 24.67 -16.57
N ASN A 130 -3.45 24.01 -17.69
CA ASN A 130 -2.81 22.74 -18.06
C ASN A 130 -1.30 22.83 -18.18
N GLU A 131 -0.76 23.93 -18.76
CA GLU A 131 0.70 24.13 -18.91
C GLU A 131 1.43 24.08 -17.57
N ASN A 132 0.89 24.73 -16.54
CA ASN A 132 1.49 24.76 -15.20
C ASN A 132 1.42 23.38 -14.52
N LEU A 133 0.31 22.67 -14.68
CA LEU A 133 0.15 21.30 -14.13
C LEU A 133 1.13 20.33 -14.79
N ILE A 134 1.27 20.38 -16.12
CA ILE A 134 2.22 19.56 -16.87
C ILE A 134 3.66 19.86 -16.45
N ALA A 135 4.03 21.14 -16.34
CA ALA A 135 5.35 21.53 -15.87
C ALA A 135 5.65 21.03 -14.45
N LEU A 136 4.67 21.12 -13.53
CA LEU A 136 4.80 20.64 -12.16
C LEU A 136 4.92 19.11 -12.10
N ALA A 137 4.08 18.39 -12.85
CA ALA A 137 4.12 16.94 -12.94
C ALA A 137 5.47 16.44 -13.47
N ASN A 138 5.98 17.08 -14.54
CA ASN A 138 7.28 16.75 -15.10
C ASN A 138 8.43 17.02 -14.11
N ASN A 139 8.36 18.11 -13.35
CA ASN A 139 9.35 18.38 -12.30
C ASN A 139 9.38 17.31 -11.23
N TYR A 140 8.22 16.82 -10.78
CA TYR A 140 8.17 15.72 -9.83
C TYR A 140 8.72 14.41 -10.41
N LEU A 141 8.44 14.12 -11.66
CA LEU A 141 8.99 12.94 -12.34
C LEU A 141 10.52 13.00 -12.40
N ILE A 142 11.11 14.14 -12.81
CA ILE A 142 12.56 14.35 -12.83
C ILE A 142 13.19 14.20 -11.44
N GLN A 143 12.47 14.57 -10.38
CA GLN A 143 12.93 14.41 -9.00
C GLN A 143 12.78 12.97 -8.48
N GLY A 144 12.27 12.03 -9.28
CA GLY A 144 12.02 10.66 -8.88
C GLY A 144 10.84 10.51 -7.89
N GLU A 145 9.83 11.37 -8.03
CA GLU A 145 8.62 11.40 -7.21
C GLU A 145 7.37 10.99 -8.00
N PRO A 146 7.31 9.76 -8.57
CA PRO A 146 6.26 9.35 -9.50
C PRO A 146 4.87 9.41 -8.90
N VAL A 147 4.70 9.16 -7.58
CA VAL A 147 3.39 9.25 -6.93
C VAL A 147 2.88 10.70 -6.91
N LYS A 148 3.75 11.69 -6.71
CA LYS A 148 3.36 13.10 -6.82
C LYS A 148 3.03 13.47 -8.26
N THR A 149 3.76 12.92 -9.23
CA THR A 149 3.44 13.07 -10.66
C THR A 149 2.02 12.57 -10.94
N LEU A 150 1.64 11.38 -10.43
CA LEU A 150 0.30 10.83 -10.59
C LEU A 150 -0.77 11.75 -10.02
N HIS A 151 -0.60 12.30 -8.82
CA HIS A 151 -1.57 13.24 -8.24
C HIS A 151 -1.78 14.48 -9.11
N ILE A 152 -0.72 15.05 -9.68
CA ILE A 152 -0.86 16.24 -10.54
C ILE A 152 -1.47 15.88 -11.90
N THR A 153 -1.11 14.74 -12.49
CA THR A 153 -1.73 14.28 -13.74
C THR A 153 -3.21 13.92 -13.56
N GLU A 154 -3.62 13.39 -12.41
CA GLU A 154 -5.04 13.17 -12.07
C GLU A 154 -5.83 14.48 -12.12
N ILE A 155 -5.29 15.57 -11.56
CA ILE A 155 -5.92 16.89 -11.61
C ILE A 155 -6.00 17.39 -13.06
N ALA A 156 -4.91 17.30 -13.83
CA ALA A 156 -4.87 17.75 -15.24
C ALA A 156 -5.88 16.98 -16.09
N LEU A 157 -5.97 15.66 -15.94
CA LEU A 157 -6.89 14.79 -16.68
C LEU A 157 -8.34 14.94 -16.25
N ALA A 158 -8.62 15.39 -15.03
CA ALA A 158 -9.97 15.75 -14.62
C ALA A 158 -10.51 16.98 -15.39
N GLY A 159 -9.62 17.93 -15.73
CA GLY A 159 -9.97 19.09 -16.57
C GLY A 159 -9.97 18.79 -18.07
N ASP A 160 -9.04 17.96 -18.53
CA ASP A 160 -8.91 17.56 -19.94
C ASP A 160 -8.49 16.08 -20.03
N PRO A 161 -9.45 15.15 -20.12
CA PRO A 161 -9.17 13.71 -20.16
C PRO A 161 -8.35 13.23 -21.35
N GLN A 162 -8.26 14.04 -22.42
CA GLN A 162 -7.51 13.72 -23.64
C GLN A 162 -6.17 14.46 -23.71
N ASN A 163 -5.72 15.09 -22.63
CA ASN A 163 -4.44 15.79 -22.60
C ASN A 163 -3.28 14.84 -22.81
N ALA A 164 -2.70 14.83 -24.02
CA ALA A 164 -1.65 13.90 -24.40
C ALA A 164 -0.40 14.00 -23.50
N SER A 165 -0.04 15.21 -23.05
CA SER A 165 1.12 15.41 -22.17
C SER A 165 0.87 14.85 -20.76
N ALA A 166 -0.33 15.04 -20.23
CA ALA A 166 -0.70 14.48 -18.93
C ALA A 166 -0.75 12.94 -18.97
N LEU A 167 -1.31 12.37 -20.04
CA LEU A 167 -1.32 10.92 -20.26
C LEU A 167 0.10 10.35 -20.34
N ALA A 168 0.98 10.98 -21.12
CA ALA A 168 2.37 10.55 -21.26
C ALA A 168 3.13 10.60 -19.92
N LEU A 169 2.96 11.65 -19.11
CA LEU A 169 3.60 11.76 -17.79
C LEU A 169 3.04 10.76 -16.79
N ARG A 170 1.72 10.49 -16.82
CA ARG A 170 1.08 9.44 -16.03
C ARG A 170 1.71 8.07 -16.33
N ASP A 171 1.82 7.74 -17.62
CA ASP A 171 2.35 6.45 -18.05
C ASP A 171 3.83 6.30 -17.69
N GLN A 172 4.64 7.36 -17.83
CA GLN A 172 6.03 7.36 -17.38
C GLN A 172 6.14 7.15 -15.85
N ALA A 173 5.28 7.79 -15.07
CA ALA A 173 5.26 7.60 -13.63
C ALA A 173 4.84 6.17 -13.23
N LEU A 174 3.87 5.56 -13.93
CA LEU A 174 3.46 4.17 -13.74
C LEU A 174 4.59 3.19 -14.11
N VAL A 175 5.31 3.44 -15.21
CA VAL A 175 6.47 2.64 -15.61
C VAL A 175 7.56 2.71 -14.55
N GLU A 176 7.89 3.89 -14.03
CA GLU A 176 8.89 4.03 -12.98
C GLU A 176 8.49 3.29 -11.69
N LEU A 177 7.21 3.36 -11.29
CA LEU A 177 6.70 2.58 -10.15
C LEU A 177 6.78 1.07 -10.40
N LEU A 178 6.45 0.63 -11.61
CA LEU A 178 6.55 -0.78 -12.00
C LEU A 178 8.00 -1.28 -11.95
N GLU A 179 8.95 -0.52 -12.48
CA GLU A 179 10.37 -0.85 -12.38
C GLU A 179 10.85 -0.94 -10.93
N ARG A 180 10.42 -0.01 -10.06
CA ARG A 180 10.73 -0.06 -8.63
C ARG A 180 10.13 -1.30 -7.95
N ALA A 181 8.88 -1.65 -8.30
CA ALA A 181 8.20 -2.82 -7.76
C ALA A 181 8.84 -4.14 -8.22
N GLU A 182 9.30 -4.23 -9.47
CA GLU A 182 9.94 -5.41 -10.04
C GLU A 182 11.38 -5.61 -9.51
N ASN A 183 12.13 -4.52 -9.33
CA ASN A 183 13.54 -4.55 -8.91
C ASN A 183 13.76 -4.43 -7.39
N GLY A 184 12.72 -4.09 -6.63
CA GLY A 184 12.76 -3.95 -5.17
C GLY A 184 12.25 -5.17 -4.41
N LEU A 185 11.51 -4.91 -3.34
CA LEU A 185 10.74 -5.94 -2.66
C LEU A 185 9.54 -6.31 -3.54
N ARG A 186 9.74 -7.30 -4.39
CA ARG A 186 8.75 -7.74 -5.37
C ARG A 186 7.42 -8.05 -4.68
N ASN A 187 6.38 -7.34 -5.09
CA ASN A 187 5.01 -7.60 -4.67
C ASN A 187 4.14 -7.83 -5.90
N ASP A 188 3.60 -9.03 -6.04
CA ASP A 188 2.85 -9.42 -7.25
C ASP A 188 1.54 -8.63 -7.39
N TYR A 189 0.87 -8.27 -6.29
CA TYR A 189 -0.36 -7.46 -6.35
C TYR A 189 -0.08 -6.04 -6.90
N GLU A 190 0.98 -5.38 -6.44
CA GLU A 190 1.40 -4.06 -6.91
C GLU A 190 1.77 -4.10 -8.40
N ILE A 191 2.56 -5.10 -8.80
CA ILE A 191 2.99 -5.30 -10.19
C ILE A 191 1.79 -5.51 -11.11
N TYR A 192 0.86 -6.41 -10.75
CA TYR A 192 -0.34 -6.64 -11.57
C TYR A 192 -1.24 -5.41 -11.66
N TRP A 193 -1.40 -4.67 -10.57
CA TRP A 193 -2.15 -3.42 -10.58
C TRP A 193 -1.52 -2.39 -11.52
N LEU A 194 -0.21 -2.13 -11.40
CA LEU A 194 0.49 -1.17 -12.23
C LEU A 194 0.44 -1.54 -13.72
N LYS A 195 0.61 -2.82 -14.05
CA LYS A 195 0.45 -3.32 -15.42
C LYS A 195 -0.96 -3.09 -15.94
N SER A 196 -1.98 -3.38 -15.15
CA SER A 196 -3.37 -3.15 -15.56
C SER A 196 -3.68 -1.67 -15.83
N GLN A 197 -3.03 -0.74 -15.14
CA GLN A 197 -3.20 0.68 -15.38
C GLN A 197 -2.53 1.16 -16.68
N LEU A 198 -1.44 0.51 -17.09
CA LEU A 198 -0.77 0.76 -18.38
C LEU A 198 -1.54 0.15 -19.56
N ASP A 199 -2.15 -1.04 -19.38
CA ASP A 199 -2.91 -1.73 -20.43
C ASP A 199 -4.28 -1.07 -20.71
N THR A 200 -4.80 -0.27 -19.78
CA THR A 200 -6.06 0.47 -19.93
C THR A 200 -5.88 1.88 -20.51
N ALA A 201 -4.65 2.25 -20.90
CA ALA A 201 -4.41 3.51 -21.59
C ALA A 201 -5.16 3.51 -22.94
N PRO A 202 -5.92 4.58 -23.27
CA PRO A 202 -6.73 4.67 -24.49
C PRO A 202 -5.87 4.70 -25.76
#